data_fe4338ed31ebd018d44cd37615e51f7f
#
_entry.id   fe4338ed31ebd018d44cd37615e51f7f
#
_cell.length_a   1.000
_cell.length_b   1.000
_cell.length_c   1.000
_cell.angle_alpha   90.00
_cell.angle_beta   90.00
_cell.angle_gamma   90.00
#
_symmetry.space_group_name_H-M   'P 1'
#
loop_
_entity.id
_entity.type
_entity.pdbx_description
1 polymer ?
#
loop_
_entity_poly.entity_id
_entity_poly.type
_entity_poly.pdbx_seq_one_letter_code
_entity_poly.pdbx_strand_id
1 'polypeptide(L)'
;MSKDLVFDFDGVIFDTAFEAFRIACASTKLIDNPFSPDLDNLYPEFMLFRPYVGPAWNYYYVLENIIKNKNISHLDWNYSSSCNSFEKEFFLTRKHWSVKEREKWLNLQKPYTEVINILQRQNIKPIILTNKNKESVVELLENENIAFEKVISMTQFPQEKTKGDVLNEELSDSLFFIDDHYPTIADAVIKNKNPKRVIKYANWGYGSSDCCRHNISLTELEKCIEGLILSIK
;
A
#
# COMPACT_ATOMS: atom_id res chain seq x y z
N MET A 1 11.64 -0.96 25.41
CA MET A 1 11.75 -0.30 24.09
C MET A 1 10.81 -1.02 23.15
N SER A 2 9.80 -0.33 22.61
CA SER A 2 8.97 -0.92 21.55
C SER A 2 9.90 -1.14 20.36
N LYS A 3 9.97 -2.36 19.84
CA LYS A 3 10.77 -2.65 18.65
C LYS A 3 9.92 -2.36 17.44
N ASP A 4 10.52 -1.69 16.47
CA ASP A 4 9.84 -1.19 15.29
C ASP A 4 9.31 -2.34 14.43
N LEU A 5 7.99 -2.50 14.40
CA LEU A 5 7.28 -3.37 13.49
C LEU A 5 6.79 -2.53 12.33
N VAL A 6 7.28 -2.83 11.13
CA VAL A 6 7.02 -2.05 9.92
C VAL A 6 5.95 -2.73 9.08
N PHE A 7 4.93 -1.98 8.72
CA PHE A 7 3.81 -2.45 7.90
C PHE A 7 3.65 -1.56 6.66
N ASP A 8 3.37 -2.17 5.53
CA ASP A 8 2.75 -1.41 4.44
C ASP A 8 1.32 -1.04 4.82
N PHE A 9 0.74 -0.13 4.08
CA PHE A 9 -0.60 0.39 4.32
C PHE A 9 -1.64 -0.22 3.38
N ASP A 10 -1.49 0.05 2.07
CA ASP A 10 -2.43 -0.38 1.04
C ASP A 10 -2.32 -1.90 0.83
N GLY A 11 -3.40 -2.65 0.99
CA GLY A 11 -3.40 -4.10 0.88
C GLY A 11 -2.92 -4.85 2.14
N VAL A 12 -2.41 -4.13 3.15
CA VAL A 12 -1.97 -4.74 4.42
C VAL A 12 -2.85 -4.32 5.60
N ILE A 13 -3.02 -3.03 5.83
CA ILE A 13 -3.87 -2.48 6.90
C ILE A 13 -5.24 -2.05 6.33
N PHE A 14 -5.26 -1.50 5.11
CA PHE A 14 -6.46 -1.06 4.43
C PHE A 14 -6.57 -1.63 3.02
N ASP A 15 -7.78 -2.02 2.63
CA ASP A 15 -8.17 -2.18 1.23
C ASP A 15 -8.53 -0.80 0.66
N THR A 16 -7.68 -0.29 -0.19
CA THR A 16 -7.80 1.03 -0.83
C THR A 16 -7.87 0.93 -2.35
N ALA A 17 -8.00 -0.27 -2.90
CA ALA A 17 -7.96 -0.48 -4.35
C ALA A 17 -9.12 0.22 -5.06
N PHE A 18 -10.32 0.22 -4.46
CA PHE A 18 -11.48 0.87 -5.05
C PHE A 18 -11.34 2.39 -5.05
N GLU A 19 -10.82 2.98 -3.98
CA GLU A 19 -10.50 4.41 -3.95
C GLU A 19 -9.48 4.76 -5.04
N ALA A 20 -8.38 3.99 -5.13
CA ALA A 20 -7.34 4.24 -6.13
C ALA A 20 -7.88 4.17 -7.57
N PHE A 21 -8.74 3.20 -7.87
CA PHE A 21 -9.44 3.10 -9.16
C PHE A 21 -10.26 4.36 -9.46
N ARG A 22 -11.10 4.79 -8.50
CA ARG A 22 -11.97 5.96 -8.67
C ARG A 22 -11.19 7.26 -8.84
N ILE A 23 -10.16 7.46 -8.02
CA ILE A 23 -9.29 8.63 -8.13
C ILE A 23 -8.52 8.61 -9.45
N ALA A 24 -8.01 7.45 -9.89
CA ALA A 24 -7.32 7.34 -11.17
C ALA A 24 -8.23 7.71 -12.36
N CYS A 25 -9.48 7.22 -12.39
CA CYS A 25 -10.45 7.58 -13.42
C CYS A 25 -10.78 9.09 -13.41
N ALA A 26 -10.95 9.69 -12.24
CA ALA A 26 -11.21 11.13 -12.11
C ALA A 26 -10.00 11.97 -12.52
N SER A 27 -8.78 11.51 -12.21
CA SER A 27 -7.52 12.19 -12.57
C SER A 27 -7.32 12.26 -14.09
N THR A 28 -7.83 11.31 -14.82
CA THR A 28 -7.81 11.29 -16.30
C THR A 28 -9.05 11.91 -16.92
N LYS A 29 -9.96 12.45 -16.12
CA LYS A 29 -11.23 13.04 -16.55
C LYS A 29 -12.13 12.06 -17.33
N LEU A 30 -12.01 10.78 -17.02
CA LEU A 30 -12.92 9.74 -17.51
C LEU A 30 -14.27 9.80 -16.80
N ILE A 31 -14.23 10.29 -15.55
CA ILE A 31 -15.38 10.67 -14.74
C ILE A 31 -15.11 12.02 -14.08
N ASP A 32 -16.14 12.85 -13.95
CA ASP A 32 -16.01 14.15 -13.28
C ASP A 32 -15.99 14.02 -11.76
N ASN A 33 -16.62 12.99 -11.23
CA ASN A 33 -16.80 12.75 -9.81
C ASN A 33 -16.40 11.29 -9.46
N PRO A 34 -15.38 11.07 -8.60
CA PRO A 34 -14.94 9.72 -8.23
C PRO A 34 -16.00 8.91 -7.45
N PHE A 35 -17.09 9.54 -7.00
CA PHE A 35 -18.20 8.87 -6.31
C PHE A 35 -19.33 8.47 -7.26
N SER A 36 -19.25 8.80 -8.55
CA SER A 36 -20.20 8.31 -9.56
C SER A 36 -20.03 6.79 -9.73
N PRO A 37 -21.12 6.00 -9.89
CA PRO A 37 -21.03 4.58 -10.20
C PRO A 37 -20.56 4.31 -11.64
N ASP A 38 -20.39 5.35 -12.44
CA ASP A 38 -19.88 5.21 -13.79
C ASP A 38 -18.52 4.51 -13.78
N LEU A 39 -18.32 3.62 -14.70
CA LEU A 39 -17.13 2.78 -14.86
C LEU A 39 -16.93 1.71 -13.78
N ASP A 40 -17.81 1.50 -12.80
CA ASP A 40 -17.67 0.45 -11.79
C ASP A 40 -17.55 -0.95 -12.37
N ASN A 41 -18.16 -1.16 -13.53
CA ASN A 41 -18.06 -2.39 -14.31
C ASN A 41 -16.62 -2.70 -14.76
N LEU A 42 -15.72 -1.72 -14.80
CA LEU A 42 -14.31 -1.89 -15.13
C LEU A 42 -13.42 -2.23 -13.91
N TYR A 43 -13.96 -2.11 -12.70
CA TYR A 43 -13.19 -2.39 -11.49
C TYR A 43 -12.67 -3.84 -11.40
N PRO A 44 -13.42 -4.88 -11.77
CA PRO A 44 -12.88 -6.25 -11.79
C PRO A 44 -11.65 -6.40 -12.69
N GLU A 45 -11.65 -5.73 -13.85
CA GLU A 45 -10.50 -5.74 -14.76
C GLU A 45 -9.32 -4.94 -14.18
N PHE A 46 -9.57 -3.81 -13.53
CA PHE A 46 -8.55 -3.07 -12.79
C PHE A 46 -7.86 -3.94 -11.74
N MET A 47 -8.61 -4.78 -11.02
CA MET A 47 -8.08 -5.67 -10.01
C MET A 47 -7.13 -6.75 -10.55
N LEU A 48 -7.22 -7.11 -11.84
CA LEU A 48 -6.26 -8.03 -12.47
C LEU A 48 -4.84 -7.45 -12.55
N PHE A 49 -4.74 -6.12 -12.62
CA PHE A 49 -3.45 -5.41 -12.65
C PHE A 49 -2.96 -4.98 -11.27
N ARG A 50 -3.84 -4.95 -10.28
CA ARG A 50 -3.50 -4.43 -8.93
C ARG A 50 -2.27 -5.09 -8.30
N PRO A 51 -2.02 -6.41 -8.44
CA PRO A 51 -0.83 -7.07 -7.91
C PRO A 51 0.50 -6.52 -8.43
N TYR A 52 0.50 -5.84 -9.57
CA TYR A 52 1.70 -5.30 -10.22
C TYR A 52 1.91 -3.82 -9.94
N VAL A 53 0.93 -3.16 -9.33
CA VAL A 53 0.99 -1.72 -9.04
C VAL A 53 1.83 -1.47 -7.80
N GLY A 54 2.93 -0.73 -7.95
CA GLY A 54 3.73 -0.17 -6.87
C GLY A 54 3.40 1.31 -6.63
N PRO A 55 4.11 2.25 -7.27
CA PRO A 55 3.83 3.68 -7.15
C PRO A 55 2.58 4.09 -7.95
N ALA A 56 2.00 5.24 -7.61
CA ALA A 56 0.73 5.71 -8.17
C ALA A 56 0.76 5.88 -9.71
N TRP A 57 1.91 6.24 -10.29
CA TRP A 57 2.03 6.40 -11.74
C TRP A 57 1.75 5.11 -12.54
N ASN A 58 1.84 3.93 -11.92
CA ASN A 58 1.49 2.66 -12.58
C ASN A 58 0.02 2.63 -13.02
N TYR A 59 -0.89 3.31 -12.31
CA TYR A 59 -2.30 3.38 -12.70
C TYR A 59 -2.52 4.04 -14.07
N TYR A 60 -1.57 4.84 -14.56
CA TYR A 60 -1.60 5.34 -15.92
C TYR A 60 -1.68 4.19 -16.93
N TYR A 61 -0.79 3.21 -16.79
CA TYR A 61 -0.77 2.04 -17.69
C TYR A 61 -1.96 1.12 -17.47
N VAL A 62 -2.42 0.96 -16.24
CA VAL A 62 -3.64 0.18 -15.96
C VAL A 62 -4.84 0.76 -16.73
N LEU A 63 -5.04 2.07 -16.66
CA LEU A 63 -6.12 2.74 -17.41
C LEU A 63 -5.92 2.69 -18.92
N GLU A 64 -4.69 2.81 -19.41
CA GLU A 64 -4.36 2.63 -20.83
C GLU A 64 -4.75 1.22 -21.32
N ASN A 65 -4.51 0.19 -20.51
CA ASN A 65 -4.93 -1.18 -20.85
C ASN A 65 -6.46 -1.33 -20.87
N ILE A 66 -7.12 -0.89 -19.81
CA ILE A 66 -8.56 -1.15 -19.63
C ILE A 66 -9.40 -0.29 -20.56
N ILE A 67 -9.14 1.02 -20.60
CA ILE A 67 -10.04 1.99 -21.23
C ILE A 67 -9.68 2.22 -22.71
N LYS A 68 -8.39 2.23 -23.00
CA LYS A 68 -7.88 2.50 -24.37
C LYS A 68 -7.56 1.22 -25.12
N ASN A 69 -7.86 0.04 -24.56
CA ASN A 69 -7.57 -1.28 -25.13
C ASN A 69 -6.10 -1.42 -25.61
N LYS A 70 -5.17 -0.85 -24.84
CA LYS A 70 -3.75 -0.98 -25.10
C LYS A 70 -3.23 -2.22 -24.38
N ASN A 71 -2.84 -3.23 -25.11
CA ASN A 71 -2.22 -4.43 -24.54
C ASN A 71 -0.77 -4.15 -24.11
N ILE A 72 -0.60 -3.49 -22.96
CA ILE A 72 0.70 -3.16 -22.38
C ILE A 72 0.96 -4.11 -21.21
N SER A 73 2.00 -4.92 -21.31
CA SER A 73 2.45 -5.77 -20.20
C SER A 73 2.94 -4.91 -19.03
N HIS A 74 2.73 -5.37 -17.78
CA HIS A 74 3.29 -4.72 -16.59
C HIS A 74 4.84 -4.66 -16.64
N LEU A 75 5.49 -5.54 -17.41
CA LEU A 75 6.94 -5.52 -17.62
C LEU A 75 7.41 -4.34 -18.48
N ASP A 76 6.50 -3.75 -19.27
CA ASP A 76 6.79 -2.62 -20.15
C ASP A 76 6.48 -1.27 -19.50
N TRP A 77 6.09 -1.26 -18.23
CA TRP A 77 5.78 -0.03 -17.51
C TRP A 77 7.06 0.75 -17.17
N ASN A 78 7.26 1.85 -17.89
CA ASN A 78 8.42 2.72 -17.71
C ASN A 78 7.97 4.13 -17.32
N TYR A 79 8.64 4.72 -16.34
CA TYR A 79 8.35 6.09 -15.94
C TYR A 79 8.61 7.07 -17.09
N SER A 80 7.65 7.92 -17.37
CA SER A 80 7.66 8.90 -18.46
C SER A 80 7.10 10.24 -18.01
N SER A 81 7.20 11.25 -18.85
CA SER A 81 6.58 12.56 -18.58
C SER A 81 5.06 12.46 -18.43
N SER A 82 4.41 11.57 -19.16
CA SER A 82 2.96 11.29 -19.02
C SER A 82 2.64 10.68 -17.66
N CYS A 83 3.45 9.74 -17.21
CA CYS A 83 3.32 9.13 -15.88
C CYS A 83 3.50 10.18 -14.78
N ASN A 84 4.49 11.07 -14.90
CA ASN A 84 4.72 12.16 -13.95
C ASN A 84 3.52 13.13 -13.89
N SER A 85 2.99 13.51 -15.04
CA SER A 85 1.81 14.38 -15.12
C SER A 85 0.59 13.71 -14.51
N PHE A 86 0.36 12.43 -14.82
CA PHE A 86 -0.71 11.65 -14.23
C PHE A 86 -0.57 11.52 -12.71
N GLU A 87 0.61 11.19 -12.21
CA GLU A 87 0.84 11.01 -10.77
C GLU A 87 0.58 12.29 -9.97
N LYS A 88 1.02 13.44 -10.50
CA LYS A 88 0.70 14.75 -9.91
C LYS A 88 -0.81 14.99 -9.85
N GLU A 89 -1.51 14.75 -10.96
CA GLU A 89 -2.96 14.92 -11.03
C GLU A 89 -3.69 13.95 -10.10
N PHE A 90 -3.21 12.70 -9.99
CA PHE A 90 -3.74 11.70 -9.08
C PHE A 90 -3.70 12.14 -7.61
N PHE A 91 -2.57 12.68 -7.15
CA PHE A 91 -2.47 13.18 -5.79
C PHE A 91 -3.26 14.47 -5.55
N LEU A 92 -3.34 15.37 -6.55
CA LEU A 92 -4.17 16.56 -6.47
C LEU A 92 -5.65 16.21 -6.41
N THR A 93 -6.11 15.31 -7.26
CA THR A 93 -7.48 14.81 -7.30
C THR A 93 -7.86 14.15 -5.97
N ARG A 94 -7.00 13.27 -5.44
CA ARG A 94 -7.20 12.65 -4.13
C ARG A 94 -7.33 13.69 -3.03
N LYS A 95 -6.40 14.64 -2.95
CA LYS A 95 -6.43 15.74 -1.97
C LYS A 95 -7.70 16.59 -2.09
N HIS A 96 -8.10 16.92 -3.32
CA HIS A 96 -9.32 17.69 -3.55
C HIS A 96 -10.55 16.98 -2.98
N TRP A 97 -10.73 15.71 -3.32
CA TRP A 97 -11.91 14.94 -2.94
C TRP A 97 -11.91 14.51 -1.47
N SER A 98 -10.75 14.24 -0.88
CA SER A 98 -10.64 13.95 0.55
C SER A 98 -11.05 15.14 1.43
N VAL A 99 -10.90 16.37 0.92
CA VAL A 99 -11.35 17.58 1.64
C VAL A 99 -12.80 17.91 1.32
N LYS A 100 -13.20 17.86 0.03
CA LYS A 100 -14.52 18.29 -0.44
C LYS A 100 -15.64 17.34 -0.01
N GLU A 101 -15.39 16.05 -0.02
CA GLU A 101 -16.38 14.97 0.25
C GLU A 101 -15.75 13.92 1.18
N ARG A 102 -15.22 14.40 2.31
CA ARG A 102 -14.38 13.60 3.22
C ARG A 102 -15.02 12.26 3.61
N GLU A 103 -16.27 12.26 4.05
CA GLU A 103 -16.95 11.03 4.48
C GLU A 103 -17.10 10.02 3.32
N LYS A 104 -17.46 10.49 2.13
CA LYS A 104 -17.54 9.62 0.96
C LYS A 104 -16.19 9.05 0.57
N TRP A 105 -15.14 9.87 0.65
CA TRP A 105 -13.77 9.42 0.35
C TRP A 105 -13.28 8.38 1.36
N LEU A 106 -13.54 8.56 2.66
CA LEU A 106 -13.24 7.57 3.69
C LEU A 106 -13.96 6.24 3.42
N ASN A 107 -15.23 6.29 3.02
CA ASN A 107 -16.04 5.10 2.75
C ASN A 107 -15.60 4.29 1.50
N LEU A 108 -14.75 4.84 0.64
CA LEU A 108 -14.14 4.09 -0.48
C LEU A 108 -13.02 3.15 -0.02
N GLN A 109 -12.57 3.27 1.22
CA GLN A 109 -11.43 2.56 1.76
C GLN A 109 -11.88 1.73 2.97
N LYS A 110 -11.47 0.48 3.02
CA LYS A 110 -11.92 -0.45 4.06
C LYS A 110 -10.75 -0.96 4.88
N PRO A 111 -10.79 -0.81 6.21
CA PRO A 111 -9.77 -1.41 7.05
C PRO A 111 -9.86 -2.95 7.05
N TYR A 112 -8.74 -3.64 7.08
CA TYR A 112 -8.69 -5.06 7.40
C TYR A 112 -8.88 -5.23 8.91
N THR A 113 -10.12 -5.44 9.32
CA THR A 113 -10.53 -5.46 10.74
C THR A 113 -9.71 -6.44 11.57
N GLU A 114 -9.34 -7.59 11.00
CA GLU A 114 -8.52 -8.59 11.68
C GLU A 114 -7.12 -8.07 11.99
N VAL A 115 -6.50 -7.34 11.06
CA VAL A 115 -5.17 -6.72 11.27
C VAL A 115 -5.26 -5.67 12.39
N ILE A 116 -6.28 -4.82 12.33
CA ILE A 116 -6.50 -3.79 13.36
C ILE A 116 -6.70 -4.43 14.74
N ASN A 117 -7.51 -5.48 14.82
CA ASN A 117 -7.73 -6.21 16.06
C ASN A 117 -6.44 -6.81 16.63
N ILE A 118 -5.55 -7.34 15.77
CA ILE A 118 -4.24 -7.83 16.19
C ILE A 118 -3.38 -6.69 16.76
N LEU A 119 -3.29 -5.57 16.04
CA LEU A 119 -2.51 -4.41 16.49
C LEU A 119 -3.01 -3.88 17.84
N GLN A 120 -4.32 -3.78 18.01
CA GLN A 120 -4.94 -3.29 19.26
C GLN A 120 -4.75 -4.27 20.42
N ARG A 121 -5.03 -5.58 20.22
CA ARG A 121 -4.86 -6.59 21.28
C ARG A 121 -3.42 -6.70 21.77
N GLN A 122 -2.46 -6.59 20.88
CA GLN A 122 -1.04 -6.67 21.18
C GLN A 122 -0.44 -5.32 21.60
N ASN A 123 -1.26 -4.26 21.66
CA ASN A 123 -0.84 -2.88 21.95
C ASN A 123 0.34 -2.41 21.09
N ILE A 124 0.25 -2.70 19.78
CA ILE A 124 1.28 -2.37 18.79
C ILE A 124 0.97 -1.01 18.17
N LYS A 125 2.00 -0.16 18.13
CA LYS A 125 2.01 1.07 17.33
C LYS A 125 2.93 0.84 16.13
N PRO A 126 2.40 0.45 14.96
CA PRO A 126 3.24 0.13 13.81
C PRO A 126 3.93 1.39 13.27
N ILE A 127 5.10 1.19 12.66
CA ILE A 127 5.63 2.12 11.68
C ILE A 127 5.01 1.77 10.35
N ILE A 128 4.46 2.76 9.67
CA ILE A 128 3.89 2.58 8.33
C ILE A 128 4.93 3.00 7.29
N LEU A 129 5.26 2.11 6.36
CA LEU A 129 6.15 2.37 5.23
C LEU A 129 5.40 2.11 3.92
N THR A 130 4.98 3.17 3.22
CA THR A 130 3.99 3.07 2.15
C THR A 130 4.31 3.95 0.93
N ASN A 131 3.78 3.58 -0.23
CA ASN A 131 3.78 4.42 -1.44
C ASN A 131 2.67 5.50 -1.41
N LYS A 132 1.69 5.38 -0.51
CA LYS A 132 0.61 6.36 -0.36
C LYS A 132 1.13 7.65 0.30
N ASN A 133 0.54 8.79 -0.04
CA ASN A 133 0.90 10.06 0.59
C ASN A 133 0.56 10.04 2.09
N LYS A 134 1.45 10.63 2.88
CA LYS A 134 1.43 10.58 4.34
C LYS A 134 0.12 11.12 4.94
N GLU A 135 -0.38 12.22 4.41
CA GLU A 135 -1.58 12.91 4.91
C GLU A 135 -2.81 12.00 4.84
N SER A 136 -3.01 11.31 3.72
CA SER A 136 -4.12 10.36 3.55
C SER A 136 -4.02 9.15 4.49
N VAL A 137 -2.80 8.66 4.73
CA VAL A 137 -2.58 7.54 5.66
C VAL A 137 -2.89 7.93 7.09
N VAL A 138 -2.38 9.09 7.53
CA VAL A 138 -2.64 9.61 8.88
C VAL A 138 -4.14 9.82 9.09
N GLU A 139 -4.84 10.42 8.13
CA GLU A 139 -6.29 10.66 8.22
C GLU A 139 -7.08 9.36 8.37
N LEU A 140 -6.72 8.31 7.62
CA LEU A 140 -7.38 7.00 7.71
C LEU A 140 -7.10 6.30 9.05
N LEU A 141 -5.85 6.32 9.52
CA LEU A 141 -5.48 5.73 10.81
C LEU A 141 -6.20 6.44 11.98
N GLU A 142 -6.26 7.77 11.96
CA GLU A 142 -6.95 8.57 12.97
C GLU A 142 -8.46 8.34 12.94
N ASN A 143 -9.07 8.24 11.75
CA ASN A 143 -10.50 7.95 11.62
C ASN A 143 -10.90 6.60 12.24
N GLU A 144 -10.05 5.59 12.12
CA GLU A 144 -10.26 4.25 12.70
C GLU A 144 -9.69 4.11 14.12
N ASN A 145 -9.20 5.19 14.73
CA ASN A 145 -8.56 5.20 16.05
C ASN A 145 -7.40 4.19 16.17
N ILE A 146 -6.62 4.02 15.09
CA ILE A 146 -5.46 3.14 15.08
C ILE A 146 -4.24 3.93 15.54
N ALA A 147 -3.66 3.52 16.66
CA ALA A 147 -2.41 4.09 17.16
C ALA A 147 -1.23 3.64 16.26
N PHE A 148 -0.37 4.57 15.89
CA PHE A 148 0.84 4.32 15.10
C PHE A 148 2.03 5.08 15.67
N GLU A 149 3.25 4.64 15.37
CA GLU A 149 4.48 5.32 15.81
C GLU A 149 4.83 6.46 14.85
N LYS A 150 4.93 6.15 13.55
CA LYS A 150 5.18 7.12 12.48
C LYS A 150 4.73 6.60 11.13
N VAL A 151 4.52 7.52 10.19
CA VAL A 151 4.27 7.22 8.77
C VAL A 151 5.44 7.73 7.93
N ILE A 152 6.03 6.83 7.15
CA ILE A 152 7.07 7.09 6.16
C ILE A 152 6.47 6.84 4.79
N SER A 153 6.28 7.90 4.01
CA SER A 153 5.79 7.80 2.63
C SER A 153 6.98 7.77 1.66
N MET A 154 6.95 6.84 0.73
CA MET A 154 7.96 6.76 -0.33
C MET A 154 7.95 8.00 -1.25
N THR A 155 6.85 8.76 -1.27
CA THR A 155 6.75 10.02 -2.04
C THR A 155 7.73 11.12 -1.59
N GLN A 156 8.33 10.98 -0.41
CA GLN A 156 9.34 11.91 0.11
C GLN A 156 10.77 11.57 -0.31
N PHE A 157 10.98 10.43 -0.98
CA PHE A 157 12.28 9.97 -1.43
C PHE A 157 12.41 10.05 -2.96
N PRO A 158 13.64 10.07 -3.50
CA PRO A 158 13.87 9.88 -4.94
C PRO A 158 13.24 8.58 -5.43
N GLN A 159 12.81 8.55 -6.70
CA GLN A 159 12.12 7.38 -7.29
C GLN A 159 12.95 6.10 -7.30
N GLU A 160 14.28 6.23 -7.36
CA GLU A 160 15.21 5.10 -7.37
C GLU A 160 15.31 4.42 -6.00
N LYS A 161 14.92 5.14 -4.93
CA LYS A 161 14.96 4.60 -3.57
C LYS A 161 13.80 3.64 -3.34
N THR A 162 14.09 2.45 -2.88
CA THR A 162 13.11 1.40 -2.61
C THR A 162 12.75 1.32 -1.13
N LYS A 163 11.67 0.60 -0.80
CA LYS A 163 11.35 0.29 0.60
C LYS A 163 12.48 -0.51 1.28
N GLY A 164 13.16 -1.40 0.53
CA GLY A 164 14.33 -2.14 1.02
C GLY A 164 15.48 -1.24 1.44
N ASP A 165 15.72 -0.15 0.70
CA ASP A 165 16.73 0.85 1.07
C ASP A 165 16.33 1.59 2.35
N VAL A 166 15.07 2.03 2.45
CA VAL A 166 14.54 2.72 3.65
C VAL A 166 14.61 1.82 4.89
N LEU A 167 14.30 0.52 4.74
CA LEU A 167 14.42 -0.45 5.83
C LEU A 167 15.86 -0.56 6.37
N ASN A 168 16.87 -0.41 5.53
CA ASN A 168 18.26 -0.50 5.97
C ASN A 168 18.84 0.82 6.45
N GLU A 169 18.40 1.94 5.90
CA GLU A 169 18.98 3.26 6.19
C GLU A 169 18.26 3.97 7.33
N GLU A 170 16.91 3.93 7.32
CA GLU A 170 16.07 4.67 8.26
C GLU A 170 15.49 3.79 9.39
N LEU A 171 15.42 2.47 9.15
CA LEU A 171 14.75 1.49 10.00
C LEU A 171 15.64 0.25 10.23
N SER A 172 16.97 0.46 10.35
CA SER A 172 17.97 -0.62 10.48
C SER A 172 17.66 -1.61 11.59
N ASP A 173 17.12 -1.12 12.72
CA ASP A 173 16.82 -1.90 13.91
C ASP A 173 15.43 -2.55 13.90
N SER A 174 14.61 -2.28 12.89
CA SER A 174 13.29 -2.91 12.78
C SER A 174 13.40 -4.44 12.68
N LEU A 175 12.52 -5.13 13.40
CA LEU A 175 12.54 -6.59 13.46
C LEU A 175 11.51 -7.27 12.57
N PHE A 176 10.59 -6.50 12.03
CA PHE A 176 9.50 -7.02 11.21
C PHE A 176 9.20 -6.07 10.07
N PHE A 177 8.94 -6.64 8.90
CA PHE A 177 8.40 -5.93 7.74
C PHE A 177 7.38 -6.81 7.03
N ILE A 178 6.23 -6.23 6.66
CA ILE A 178 5.18 -6.90 5.91
C ILE A 178 4.63 -5.99 4.82
N ASP A 179 4.42 -6.58 3.64
CA ASP A 179 3.92 -5.91 2.43
C ASP A 179 3.16 -6.94 1.58
N ASP A 180 2.21 -6.52 0.76
CA ASP A 180 1.44 -7.39 -0.15
C ASP A 180 1.93 -7.32 -1.60
N HIS A 181 2.99 -6.57 -1.86
CA HIS A 181 3.60 -6.43 -3.18
C HIS A 181 4.86 -7.29 -3.29
N TYR A 182 4.78 -8.38 -4.06
CA TYR A 182 5.88 -9.35 -4.17
C TYR A 182 7.23 -8.74 -4.59
N PRO A 183 7.32 -7.84 -5.60
CA PRO A 183 8.59 -7.18 -5.94
C PRO A 183 9.21 -6.42 -4.76
N THR A 184 8.40 -5.78 -3.92
CA THR A 184 8.87 -5.09 -2.70
C THR A 184 9.46 -6.08 -1.69
N ILE A 185 8.80 -7.21 -1.47
CA ILE A 185 9.30 -8.26 -0.57
C ILE A 185 10.61 -8.83 -1.10
N ALA A 186 10.69 -9.13 -2.40
CA ALA A 186 11.91 -9.65 -3.01
C ALA A 186 13.10 -8.68 -2.87
N ASP A 187 12.88 -7.40 -3.13
CA ASP A 187 13.88 -6.34 -2.95
C ASP A 187 14.31 -6.22 -1.46
N ALA A 188 13.33 -6.20 -0.56
CA ALA A 188 13.60 -6.11 0.88
C ALA A 188 14.41 -7.30 1.39
N VAL A 189 14.14 -8.52 0.89
CA VAL A 189 14.89 -9.74 1.25
C VAL A 189 16.34 -9.67 0.72
N ILE A 190 16.52 -9.30 -0.55
CA ILE A 190 17.84 -9.20 -1.18
C ILE A 190 18.71 -8.15 -0.49
N LYS A 191 18.13 -7.00 -0.15
CA LYS A 191 18.84 -5.89 0.48
C LYS A 191 19.01 -6.03 1.98
N ASN A 192 18.31 -6.96 2.65
CA ASN A 192 18.24 -7.04 4.11
C ASN A 192 19.62 -7.19 4.77
N LYS A 193 20.01 -6.18 5.55
CA LYS A 193 21.25 -6.17 6.35
C LYS A 193 21.04 -6.60 7.80
N ASN A 194 19.78 -6.68 8.27
CA ASN A 194 19.46 -7.10 9.64
C ASN A 194 19.03 -8.58 9.66
N PRO A 195 19.91 -9.51 10.09
CA PRO A 195 19.61 -10.94 10.10
C PRO A 195 18.46 -11.33 11.06
N LYS A 196 18.09 -10.44 11.97
CA LYS A 196 16.97 -10.65 12.91
C LYS A 196 15.63 -10.16 12.35
N ARG A 197 15.64 -9.42 11.23
CA ARG A 197 14.40 -8.91 10.64
C ARG A 197 13.64 -10.03 9.95
N VAL A 198 12.41 -10.23 10.38
CA VAL A 198 11.45 -11.12 9.75
C VAL A 198 10.71 -10.34 8.66
N ILE A 199 10.83 -10.79 7.41
CA ILE A 199 10.16 -10.19 6.26
C ILE A 199 9.03 -11.12 5.83
N LYS A 200 7.81 -10.59 5.68
CA LYS A 200 6.60 -11.35 5.37
C LYS A 200 5.82 -10.75 4.21
N TYR A 201 5.18 -11.61 3.45
CA TYR A 201 4.24 -11.28 2.39
C TYR A 201 2.81 -11.49 2.88
N ALA A 202 1.99 -10.44 2.84
CA ALA A 202 0.59 -10.49 3.26
C ALA A 202 -0.27 -11.14 2.18
N ASN A 203 -0.77 -12.36 2.41
CA ASN A 203 -1.55 -13.09 1.40
C ASN A 203 -3.03 -12.68 1.32
N TRP A 204 -3.47 -11.79 2.19
CA TRP A 204 -4.82 -11.22 2.16
C TRP A 204 -4.93 -9.93 1.37
N GLY A 205 -3.80 -9.37 0.92
CA GLY A 205 -3.74 -8.15 0.12
C GLY A 205 -4.08 -8.37 -1.36
N TYR A 206 -3.51 -7.54 -2.22
CA TYR A 206 -3.85 -7.54 -3.64
C TYR A 206 -3.09 -8.55 -4.47
N GLY A 207 -1.99 -9.08 -3.95
CA GLY A 207 -1.14 -9.99 -4.69
C GLY A 207 -1.67 -11.42 -4.72
N SER A 208 -1.27 -12.21 -5.73
CA SER A 208 -1.50 -13.65 -5.75
C SER A 208 -0.41 -14.37 -4.96
N SER A 209 -0.81 -15.19 -4.01
CA SER A 209 0.04 -15.75 -2.95
C SER A 209 0.89 -16.96 -3.31
N ASP A 210 0.66 -17.60 -4.45
CA ASP A 210 1.04 -19.02 -4.63
C ASP A 210 2.54 -19.29 -4.76
N CYS A 211 3.39 -18.27 -4.85
CA CYS A 211 4.82 -18.43 -5.13
C CYS A 211 5.78 -17.87 -4.08
N CYS A 212 5.31 -17.25 -3.01
CA CYS A 212 6.18 -16.55 -2.07
C CYS A 212 6.54 -17.40 -0.83
N ARG A 213 7.82 -17.69 -0.62
CA ARG A 213 8.32 -18.38 0.59
C ARG A 213 8.08 -17.60 1.88
N HIS A 214 7.78 -16.31 1.77
CA HIS A 214 7.54 -15.40 2.89
C HIS A 214 6.07 -15.21 3.20
N ASN A 215 5.19 -15.98 2.56
CA ASN A 215 3.74 -15.91 2.75
C ASN A 215 3.34 -16.02 4.21
N ILE A 216 2.37 -15.23 4.60
CA ILE A 216 1.74 -15.30 5.91
C ILE A 216 0.25 -15.00 5.77
N SER A 217 -0.59 -15.80 6.41
CA SER A 217 -2.02 -15.56 6.56
C SER A 217 -2.31 -14.67 7.77
N LEU A 218 -3.51 -14.14 7.86
CA LEU A 218 -3.94 -13.34 9.02
C LEU A 218 -3.82 -14.11 10.35
N THR A 219 -4.14 -15.42 10.35
CA THR A 219 -4.02 -16.26 11.54
C THR A 219 -2.57 -16.54 11.94
N GLU A 220 -1.66 -16.52 10.99
CA GLU A 220 -0.22 -16.67 11.23
C GLU A 220 0.44 -15.36 11.64
N LEU A 221 -0.11 -14.22 11.19
CA LEU A 221 0.40 -12.89 11.53
C LEU A 221 0.42 -12.69 13.04
N GLU A 222 -0.67 -13.01 13.73
CA GLU A 222 -0.76 -12.86 15.19
C GLU A 222 0.30 -13.69 15.90
N LYS A 223 0.43 -14.97 15.55
CA LYS A 223 1.45 -15.87 16.11
C LYS A 223 2.89 -15.39 15.83
N CYS A 224 3.13 -14.89 14.63
CA CYS A 224 4.43 -14.35 14.26
C CYS A 224 4.80 -13.14 15.13
N ILE A 225 3.86 -12.22 15.32
CA ILE A 225 4.05 -11.03 16.16
C ILE A 225 4.24 -11.42 17.64
N GLU A 226 3.43 -12.33 18.15
CA GLU A 226 3.60 -12.84 19.53
C GLU A 226 4.98 -13.46 19.74
N GLY A 227 5.43 -14.29 18.81
CA GLY A 227 6.77 -14.88 18.86
C GLY A 227 7.89 -13.83 18.87
N LEU A 228 7.74 -12.76 18.08
CA LEU A 228 8.69 -11.63 18.09
C LEU A 228 8.68 -10.90 19.42
N ILE A 229 7.53 -10.61 19.99
CA ILE A 229 7.40 -9.92 21.29
C ILE A 229 8.03 -10.76 22.40
N LEU A 230 7.82 -12.08 22.40
CA LEU A 230 8.39 -12.99 23.41
C LEU A 230 9.90 -13.14 23.29
N SER A 231 10.45 -13.12 22.06
CA SER A 231 11.91 -13.23 21.84
C SER A 231 12.70 -12.02 22.32
N ILE A 232 12.01 -10.97 22.78
CA ILE A 232 12.54 -9.67 23.13
C ILE A 232 12.57 -9.46 24.66
N LYS A 233 11.76 -10.23 25.37
CA LYS A 233 11.72 -10.25 26.85
C LYS A 233 12.82 -11.13 27.39
#